data_b7c6746ba9952166d73697e0e082e5e6
#
_entry.id   b7c6746ba9952166d73697e0e082e5e6
#
_cell.length_a   1.000
_cell.length_b   1.000
_cell.length_c   1.000
_cell.angle_alpha   90.00
_cell.angle_beta   90.00
_cell.angle_gamma   90.00
#
_symmetry.space_group_name_H-M   'P 1'
#
loop_
_entity.id
_entity.type
_entity.pdbx_description
1 polymer ?
#
loop_
_entity_poly.entity_id
_entity_poly.type
_entity_poly.pdbx_seq_one_letter_code
_entity_poly.pdbx_strand_id
1 'polypeptide(L)'
;MLSKSQSISVRLSTEDYAYLMKIDRNGAITQSEKVRELIALSRDSVGTESFSRAYIASSETLAPFKAKYKDEPESRSILIEATFDLITDSIAAIQSSSQTKEFNAQLESKLAPNIDAFIERLLPVMSDQGSVINQEHISTLKSRLINLAKTN
;
A
#
# COMPACT_ATOMS: atom_id res chain seq x y z
N MET A 1 -39.84 -4.25 -0.09
CA MET A 1 -39.72 -2.97 0.65
C MET A 1 -39.17 -1.94 -0.32
N LEU A 2 -39.91 -0.91 -0.64
CA LEU A 2 -39.45 0.22 -1.44
C LEU A 2 -38.44 1.02 -0.60
N SER A 3 -37.20 1.07 -1.03
CA SER A 3 -36.19 1.90 -0.38
C SER A 3 -36.58 3.37 -0.51
N LYS A 4 -36.74 4.06 0.61
CA LYS A 4 -37.03 5.52 0.62
C LYS A 4 -35.82 6.22 0.00
N SER A 5 -36.01 6.88 -1.15
CA SER A 5 -34.99 7.75 -1.72
C SER A 5 -34.80 8.97 -0.84
N GLN A 6 -33.58 9.34 -0.54
CA GLN A 6 -33.24 10.58 0.18
C GLN A 6 -32.69 11.59 -0.81
N SER A 7 -33.09 12.86 -0.65
CA SER A 7 -32.59 13.97 -1.46
C SER A 7 -31.41 14.64 -0.75
N ILE A 8 -30.34 14.89 -1.49
CA ILE A 8 -29.15 15.61 -1.01
C ILE A 8 -28.97 16.85 -1.89
N SER A 9 -28.74 18.00 -1.27
CA SER A 9 -28.40 19.25 -1.96
C SER A 9 -26.97 19.65 -1.62
N VAL A 10 -26.13 19.84 -2.64
CA VAL A 10 -24.73 20.23 -2.50
C VAL A 10 -24.45 21.44 -3.39
N ARG A 11 -23.65 22.39 -2.88
CA ARG A 11 -23.11 23.49 -3.69
C ARG A 11 -21.70 23.11 -4.12
N LEU A 12 -21.44 23.13 -5.41
CA LEU A 12 -20.12 22.86 -6.01
C LEU A 12 -19.45 24.17 -6.43
N SER A 13 -18.14 24.19 -6.40
CA SER A 13 -17.35 25.21 -7.08
C SER A 13 -17.55 25.09 -8.60
N THR A 14 -17.23 26.16 -9.34
CA THR A 14 -17.30 26.13 -10.81
C THR A 14 -16.41 25.03 -11.39
N GLU A 15 -15.26 24.80 -10.77
CA GLU A 15 -14.28 23.79 -11.18
C GLU A 15 -14.80 22.36 -10.93
N ASP A 16 -15.34 22.10 -9.73
CA ASP A 16 -15.93 20.80 -9.38
C ASP A 16 -17.14 20.48 -10.25
N TYR A 17 -17.95 21.51 -10.53
CA TYR A 17 -19.09 21.36 -11.44
C TYR A 17 -18.64 21.00 -12.87
N ALA A 18 -17.63 21.70 -13.39
CA ALA A 18 -17.07 21.40 -14.70
C ALA A 18 -16.46 20.00 -14.76
N TYR A 19 -15.81 19.56 -13.68
CA TYR A 19 -15.30 18.21 -13.54
C TYR A 19 -16.43 17.17 -13.54
N LEU A 20 -17.47 17.37 -12.73
CA LEU A 20 -18.64 16.50 -12.68
C LEU A 20 -19.28 16.35 -14.06
N MET A 21 -19.40 17.44 -14.80
CA MET A 21 -20.03 17.42 -16.13
C MET A 21 -19.20 16.69 -17.20
N LYS A 22 -17.89 16.55 -17.01
CA LYS A 22 -17.00 15.76 -17.88
C LYS A 22 -17.08 14.25 -17.66
N ILE A 23 -17.67 13.82 -16.54
CA ILE A 23 -17.84 12.40 -16.27
C ILE A 23 -18.81 11.80 -17.28
N ASP A 24 -18.29 10.93 -18.15
CA ASP A 24 -19.09 10.16 -19.13
C ASP A 24 -18.83 8.67 -18.87
N ARG A 25 -19.63 8.11 -17.98
CA ARG A 25 -19.57 6.69 -17.62
C ARG A 25 -20.98 6.12 -17.64
N ASN A 26 -21.11 4.91 -18.14
CA ASN A 26 -22.37 4.19 -18.20
C ASN A 26 -23.55 4.97 -18.83
N GLY A 27 -23.25 5.98 -19.67
CA GLY A 27 -24.27 6.80 -20.32
C GLY A 27 -24.95 7.81 -19.38
N ALA A 28 -24.35 8.19 -18.26
CA ALA A 28 -24.87 9.20 -17.36
C ALA A 28 -24.91 10.58 -18.02
N ILE A 29 -26.09 11.09 -18.29
CA ILE A 29 -26.31 12.37 -18.98
C ILE A 29 -26.63 13.48 -17.97
N THR A 30 -27.49 13.20 -16.99
CA THR A 30 -27.95 14.19 -16.01
C THR A 30 -26.99 14.34 -14.83
N GLN A 31 -27.00 15.51 -14.17
CA GLN A 31 -26.20 15.76 -12.96
C GLN A 31 -26.45 14.70 -11.88
N SER A 32 -27.70 14.32 -11.69
CA SER A 32 -28.09 13.30 -10.69
C SER A 32 -27.53 11.92 -11.03
N GLU A 33 -27.49 11.57 -12.30
CA GLU A 33 -26.87 10.30 -12.75
C GLU A 33 -25.36 10.35 -12.56
N LYS A 34 -24.71 11.46 -12.91
CA LYS A 34 -23.25 11.63 -12.72
C LYS A 34 -22.85 11.56 -11.25
N VAL A 35 -23.62 12.15 -10.36
CA VAL A 35 -23.42 12.02 -8.91
C VAL A 35 -23.62 10.58 -8.44
N ARG A 36 -24.65 9.88 -8.93
CA ARG A 36 -24.84 8.45 -8.61
C ARG A 36 -23.67 7.59 -9.09
N GLU A 37 -23.15 7.87 -10.28
CA GLU A 37 -21.95 7.18 -10.79
C GLU A 37 -20.73 7.44 -9.92
N LEU A 38 -20.51 8.68 -9.44
CA LEU A 38 -19.44 8.98 -8.49
C LEU A 38 -19.61 8.24 -7.16
N ILE A 39 -20.85 8.16 -6.65
CA ILE A 39 -21.15 7.41 -5.43
C ILE A 39 -20.92 5.91 -5.65
N ALA A 40 -21.34 5.37 -6.80
CA ALA A 40 -21.08 3.98 -7.16
C ALA A 40 -19.57 3.70 -7.24
N LEU A 41 -18.81 4.56 -7.93
CA LEU A 41 -17.36 4.49 -8.01
C LEU A 41 -16.70 4.55 -6.63
N SER A 42 -17.16 5.47 -5.77
CA SER A 42 -16.69 5.58 -4.39
C SER A 42 -17.03 4.32 -3.59
N ARG A 43 -18.24 3.77 -3.75
CA ARG A 43 -18.66 2.53 -3.08
C ARG A 43 -17.84 1.33 -3.56
N ASP A 44 -17.59 1.25 -4.87
CA ASP A 44 -16.80 0.18 -5.47
C ASP A 44 -15.31 0.33 -5.13
N SER A 45 -14.84 1.54 -4.85
CA SER A 45 -13.46 1.81 -4.41
C SER A 45 -13.28 1.70 -2.90
N VAL A 46 -14.32 2.00 -2.11
CA VAL A 46 -14.31 1.80 -0.66
C VAL A 46 -14.49 0.31 -0.39
N GLY A 47 -13.38 -0.40 -0.24
CA GLY A 47 -13.34 -1.79 0.17
C GLY A 47 -13.05 -2.84 -0.88
N THR A 48 -12.83 -2.42 -2.11
CA THR A 48 -12.23 -3.24 -3.15
C THR A 48 -11.03 -2.54 -3.77
N GLU A 49 -10.18 -1.92 -2.94
CA GLU A 49 -8.88 -1.55 -3.46
C GLU A 49 -8.18 -2.82 -3.87
N SER A 50 -8.03 -3.02 -5.18
CA SER A 50 -7.18 -4.09 -5.67
C SER A 50 -5.79 -3.89 -5.05
N PHE A 51 -5.11 -4.99 -4.72
CA PHE A 51 -3.74 -4.93 -4.19
C PHE A 51 -2.87 -3.98 -5.03
N SER A 52 -2.99 -4.03 -6.36
CA SER A 52 -2.23 -3.18 -7.27
C SER A 52 -2.46 -1.69 -7.05
N ARG A 53 -3.72 -1.27 -6.82
CA ARG A 53 -4.05 0.14 -6.57
C ARG A 53 -3.52 0.61 -5.22
N ALA A 54 -3.70 -0.20 -4.19
CA ALA A 54 -3.16 0.05 -2.86
C ALA A 54 -1.63 0.11 -2.87
N TYR A 55 -0.98 -0.76 -3.66
CA TYR A 55 0.46 -0.76 -3.88
C TYR A 55 0.95 0.54 -4.53
N ILE A 56 0.28 1.00 -5.58
CA ILE A 56 0.63 2.27 -6.25
C ILE A 56 0.52 3.43 -5.27
N ALA A 57 -0.59 3.56 -4.54
CA ALA A 57 -0.81 4.62 -3.56
C ALA A 57 0.25 4.60 -2.44
N SER A 58 0.62 3.41 -1.95
CA SER A 58 1.69 3.24 -0.95
C SER A 58 3.05 3.64 -1.50
N SER A 59 3.35 3.24 -2.75
CA SER A 59 4.57 3.61 -3.45
C SER A 59 4.70 5.12 -3.64
N GLU A 60 3.62 5.79 -4.02
CA GLU A 60 3.58 7.26 -4.17
C GLU A 60 3.81 7.95 -2.84
N THR A 61 3.24 7.44 -1.75
CA THR A 61 3.46 7.98 -0.40
C THR A 61 4.92 7.88 0.03
N LEU A 62 5.61 6.81 -0.34
CA LEU A 62 7.03 6.60 -0.02
C LEU A 62 8.00 7.22 -1.04
N ALA A 63 7.52 7.67 -2.19
CA ALA A 63 8.35 8.19 -3.27
C ALA A 63 9.28 9.36 -2.84
N PRO A 64 8.86 10.34 -2.04
CA PRO A 64 9.75 11.42 -1.58
C PRO A 64 10.91 10.89 -0.72
N PHE A 65 10.65 9.88 0.12
CA PHE A 65 11.68 9.27 0.98
C PHE A 65 12.64 8.41 0.18
N LYS A 66 12.12 7.64 -0.79
CA LYS A 66 12.94 6.87 -1.75
C LYS A 66 13.80 7.80 -2.61
N ALA A 67 13.29 8.95 -3.02
CA ALA A 67 14.07 9.95 -3.77
C ALA A 67 15.22 10.48 -2.91
N LYS A 68 14.94 10.95 -1.68
CA LYS A 68 15.98 11.41 -0.75
C LYS A 68 17.06 10.35 -0.51
N TYR A 69 16.65 9.09 -0.33
CA TYR A 69 17.59 7.98 -0.16
C TYR A 69 18.49 7.77 -1.41
N LYS A 70 17.95 7.96 -2.61
CA LYS A 70 18.71 7.81 -3.86
C LYS A 70 19.71 8.94 -4.09
N ASP A 71 19.46 10.12 -3.51
CA ASP A 71 20.38 11.27 -3.61
C ASP A 71 21.67 11.06 -2.78
N GLU A 72 21.72 10.03 -1.93
CA GLU A 72 22.86 9.67 -1.11
C GLU A 72 23.47 8.30 -1.54
N PRO A 73 24.07 8.18 -2.72
CA PRO A 73 24.46 6.89 -3.30
C PRO A 73 25.53 6.15 -2.47
N GLU A 74 26.36 6.89 -1.71
CA GLU A 74 27.39 6.33 -0.85
C GLU A 74 26.81 5.70 0.44
N SER A 75 25.57 6.06 0.78
CA SER A 75 24.85 5.56 1.95
C SER A 75 23.83 4.46 1.61
N ARG A 76 24.01 3.76 0.50
CA ARG A 76 23.08 2.70 0.10
C ARG A 76 23.11 1.54 1.09
N SER A 77 21.91 1.07 1.40
CA SER A 77 21.71 -0.04 2.33
C SER A 77 20.60 -0.97 1.84
N ILE A 78 20.93 -2.22 1.64
CA ILE A 78 19.96 -3.27 1.28
C ILE A 78 18.85 -3.37 2.35
N LEU A 79 19.19 -3.17 3.62
CA LEU A 79 18.21 -3.15 4.70
C LEU A 79 17.16 -2.04 4.50
N ILE A 80 17.58 -0.83 4.13
CA ILE A 80 16.66 0.29 3.89
C ILE A 80 15.78 0.00 2.68
N GLU A 81 16.36 -0.47 1.58
CA GLU A 81 15.61 -0.81 0.36
C GLU A 81 14.58 -1.90 0.61
N ALA A 82 14.98 -3.00 1.24
CA ALA A 82 14.08 -4.09 1.60
C ALA A 82 12.96 -3.63 2.54
N THR A 83 13.27 -2.72 3.48
CA THR A 83 12.27 -2.15 4.39
C THR A 83 11.25 -1.29 3.65
N PHE A 84 11.67 -0.44 2.70
CA PHE A 84 10.72 0.33 1.89
C PHE A 84 9.77 -0.56 1.09
N ASP A 85 10.27 -1.64 0.54
CA ASP A 85 9.45 -2.57 -0.22
C ASP A 85 8.50 -3.33 0.71
N LEU A 86 8.97 -3.85 1.85
CA LEU A 86 8.11 -4.50 2.85
C LEU A 86 6.98 -3.58 3.32
N ILE A 87 7.27 -2.29 3.58
CA ILE A 87 6.24 -1.32 4.00
C ILE A 87 5.22 -1.13 2.88
N THR A 88 5.67 -0.94 1.63
CA THR A 88 4.78 -0.76 0.48
C THR A 88 3.83 -1.95 0.32
N ASP A 89 4.36 -3.16 0.32
CA ASP A 89 3.62 -4.40 0.16
C ASP A 89 2.68 -4.65 1.34
N SER A 90 3.13 -4.38 2.57
CA SER A 90 2.32 -4.56 3.78
C SER A 90 1.13 -3.60 3.81
N ILE A 91 1.30 -2.33 3.45
CA ILE A 91 0.19 -1.38 3.36
C ILE A 91 -0.80 -1.84 2.29
N ALA A 92 -0.32 -2.28 1.12
CA ALA A 92 -1.15 -2.80 0.06
C ALA A 92 -1.95 -4.06 0.49
N ALA A 93 -1.30 -4.97 1.23
CA ALA A 93 -1.95 -6.14 1.80
C ALA A 93 -3.06 -5.78 2.79
N ILE A 94 -2.79 -4.85 3.72
CA ILE A 94 -3.77 -4.37 4.71
C ILE A 94 -4.98 -3.73 4.01
N GLN A 95 -4.75 -2.78 3.12
CA GLN A 95 -5.81 -2.05 2.43
C GLN A 95 -6.66 -2.97 1.58
N SER A 96 -6.04 -3.87 0.80
CA SER A 96 -6.75 -4.81 -0.05
C SER A 96 -7.46 -5.96 0.71
N SER A 97 -7.20 -6.12 1.99
CA SER A 97 -7.87 -7.11 2.85
C SER A 97 -8.94 -6.49 3.76
N SER A 98 -8.94 -5.16 3.92
CA SER A 98 -9.69 -4.43 4.96
C SER A 98 -11.20 -4.66 4.98
N GLN A 99 -11.80 -5.13 3.91
CA GLN A 99 -13.25 -5.31 3.80
C GLN A 99 -13.70 -6.77 3.61
N THR A 100 -12.78 -7.70 3.72
CA THR A 100 -13.13 -9.10 3.62
C THR A 100 -13.69 -9.63 4.93
N LYS A 101 -14.64 -10.55 4.86
CA LYS A 101 -15.20 -11.19 6.08
C LYS A 101 -14.14 -12.00 6.84
N GLU A 102 -13.12 -12.47 6.13
CA GLU A 102 -12.00 -13.26 6.66
C GLU A 102 -10.72 -12.42 6.68
N PHE A 103 -10.81 -11.19 7.20
CA PHE A 103 -9.72 -10.21 7.18
C PHE A 103 -8.38 -10.79 7.64
N ASN A 104 -8.35 -11.45 8.81
CA ASN A 104 -7.10 -11.97 9.37
C ASN A 104 -6.47 -13.03 8.49
N ALA A 105 -7.25 -13.99 7.99
CA ALA A 105 -6.75 -15.07 7.14
C ALA A 105 -6.22 -14.53 5.79
N GLN A 106 -6.96 -13.60 5.18
CA GLN A 106 -6.54 -12.98 3.94
C GLN A 106 -5.32 -12.07 4.12
N LEU A 107 -5.26 -11.32 5.21
CA LEU A 107 -4.11 -10.49 5.52
C LEU A 107 -2.86 -11.34 5.75
N GLU A 108 -2.96 -12.39 6.56
CA GLU A 108 -1.85 -13.31 6.82
C GLU A 108 -1.35 -13.96 5.53
N SER A 109 -2.25 -14.44 4.66
CA SER A 109 -1.88 -15.06 3.38
C SER A 109 -1.13 -14.11 2.43
N LYS A 110 -1.37 -12.79 2.54
CA LYS A 110 -0.67 -11.76 1.74
C LYS A 110 0.61 -11.29 2.40
N LEU A 111 0.65 -11.22 3.73
CA LEU A 111 1.84 -10.76 4.46
C LEU A 111 2.95 -11.82 4.51
N ALA A 112 2.60 -13.08 4.60
CA ALA A 112 3.60 -14.15 4.71
C ALA A 112 4.60 -14.15 3.53
N PRO A 113 4.17 -14.08 2.25
CA PRO A 113 5.10 -13.96 1.13
C PRO A 113 5.95 -12.68 1.17
N ASN A 114 5.39 -11.55 1.66
CA ASN A 114 6.13 -10.28 1.74
C ASN A 114 7.23 -10.35 2.80
N ILE A 115 6.96 -11.01 3.92
CA ILE A 115 7.95 -11.24 4.98
C ILE A 115 9.04 -12.20 4.47
N ASP A 116 8.65 -13.25 3.76
CA ASP A 116 9.59 -14.19 3.18
C ASP A 116 10.54 -13.50 2.19
N ALA A 117 10.01 -12.73 1.25
CA ALA A 117 10.79 -11.92 0.32
C ALA A 117 11.71 -10.92 1.03
N PHE A 118 11.26 -10.32 2.13
CA PHE A 118 12.09 -9.44 2.95
C PHE A 118 13.27 -10.21 3.57
N ILE A 119 13.02 -11.38 4.14
CA ILE A 119 14.05 -12.24 4.71
C ILE A 119 15.07 -12.64 3.64
N GLU A 120 14.61 -13.08 2.47
CA GLU A 120 15.50 -13.45 1.35
C GLU A 120 16.41 -12.29 0.93
N ARG A 121 15.88 -11.07 0.87
CA ARG A 121 16.68 -9.87 0.55
C ARG A 121 17.70 -9.51 1.62
N LEU A 122 17.49 -9.92 2.87
CA LEU A 122 18.45 -9.72 3.95
C LEU A 122 19.54 -10.78 4.00
N LEU A 123 19.39 -11.93 3.35
CA LEU A 123 20.41 -13.00 3.36
C LEU A 123 21.82 -12.51 2.94
N PRO A 124 21.99 -11.66 1.90
CA PRO A 124 23.31 -11.12 1.55
C PRO A 124 23.93 -10.27 2.68
N VAL A 125 23.09 -9.52 3.42
CA VAL A 125 23.54 -8.74 4.58
C VAL A 125 24.01 -9.66 5.70
N MET A 126 23.27 -10.74 5.94
CA MET A 126 23.62 -11.73 6.96
C MET A 126 24.88 -12.53 6.60
N SER A 127 25.24 -12.61 5.31
CA SER A 127 26.43 -13.28 4.79
C SER A 127 27.62 -12.33 4.58
N ASP A 128 27.55 -11.10 5.10
CA ASP A 128 28.55 -10.03 4.94
C ASP A 128 28.84 -9.66 3.47
N GLN A 129 27.89 -9.94 2.58
CA GLN A 129 27.96 -9.63 1.14
C GLN A 129 27.12 -8.40 0.76
N GLY A 130 26.29 -7.93 1.66
CA GLY A 130 25.39 -6.82 1.43
C GLY A 130 25.91 -5.49 1.98
N SER A 131 25.60 -4.40 1.28
CA SER A 131 25.89 -3.04 1.76
C SER A 131 24.93 -2.66 2.89
N VAL A 132 25.47 -2.23 4.03
CA VAL A 132 24.72 -1.66 5.15
C VAL A 132 25.51 -0.50 5.77
N ILE A 133 24.80 0.50 6.28
CA ILE A 133 25.42 1.71 6.86
C ILE A 133 25.94 1.42 8.25
N ASN A 134 25.20 0.67 9.07
CA ASN A 134 25.55 0.41 10.46
C ASN A 134 25.85 -1.09 10.68
N GLN A 135 27.13 -1.44 10.57
CA GLN A 135 27.61 -2.81 10.72
C GLN A 135 27.45 -3.34 12.14
N GLU A 136 27.54 -2.50 13.16
CA GLU A 136 27.40 -2.91 14.56
C GLU A 136 26.00 -3.42 14.87
N HIS A 137 24.96 -2.69 14.43
CA HIS A 137 23.58 -3.13 14.60
C HIS A 137 23.29 -4.42 13.83
N ILE A 138 23.84 -4.58 12.64
CA ILE A 138 23.67 -5.79 11.84
C ILE A 138 24.37 -6.99 12.50
N SER A 139 25.58 -6.82 13.02
CA SER A 139 26.27 -7.90 13.74
C SER A 139 25.52 -8.35 14.99
N THR A 140 24.91 -7.41 15.70
CA THR A 140 24.03 -7.70 16.85
C THR A 140 22.79 -8.47 16.43
N LEU A 141 22.12 -8.06 15.36
CA LEU A 141 20.94 -8.74 14.81
C LEU A 141 21.29 -10.17 14.37
N LYS A 142 22.39 -10.33 13.64
CA LYS A 142 22.92 -11.61 13.19
C LYS A 142 23.16 -12.56 14.36
N SER A 143 23.82 -12.08 15.40
CA SER A 143 24.10 -12.88 16.62
C SER A 143 22.81 -13.35 17.31
N ARG A 144 21.78 -12.48 17.38
CA ARG A 144 20.48 -12.83 17.95
C ARG A 144 19.77 -13.91 17.12
N LEU A 145 19.76 -13.78 15.78
CA LEU A 145 19.11 -14.77 14.91
C LEU A 145 19.80 -16.13 14.96
N ILE A 146 21.15 -16.17 15.00
CA ILE A 146 21.91 -17.41 15.17
C ILE A 146 21.60 -18.08 16.51
N ASN A 147 21.49 -17.30 17.57
CA ASN A 147 21.15 -17.84 18.89
C ASN A 147 19.74 -18.41 18.94
N LEU A 148 18.75 -17.73 18.31
CA LEU A 148 17.38 -18.23 18.20
C LEU A 148 17.32 -19.54 17.41
N ALA A 149 18.07 -19.65 16.30
CA ALA A 149 18.12 -20.86 15.49
C ALA A 149 18.78 -22.07 16.20
N LYS A 150 19.60 -21.85 17.22
CA LYS A 150 20.24 -22.91 18.02
C LYS A 150 19.39 -23.38 19.20
N THR A 151 18.36 -22.64 19.55
CA THR A 151 17.49 -22.91 20.73
C THR A 151 16.25 -23.71 20.35
N ASN A 152 15.96 -23.88 19.07
CA ASN A 152 14.92 -24.73 18.51
C ASN A 152 15.53 -26.01 17.92
#